data_813d4ec92451beae3fbe881de6834904
#
_entry.id   813d4ec92451beae3fbe881de6834904
#
_cell.length_a   1.000
_cell.length_b   1.000
_cell.length_c   1.000
_cell.angle_alpha   90.00
_cell.angle_beta   90.00
_cell.angle_gamma   90.00
#
_symmetry.space_group_name_H-M   'P 1'
#
loop_
_entity.id
_entity.type
_entity.pdbx_description
1 polymer ?
#
loop_
_entity_poly.entity_id
_entity_poly.type
_entity_poly.pdbx_seq_one_letter_code
_entity_poly.pdbx_strand_id
1 'polypeptide(L)'
;PEEIEDKLNNLSMVLESLIIESKGVLKALIVPDYDSAAKENIGEQELHKMMEDNIKTLNTMVASYERVAHLEILKSEFEKTPKRSIKRFLYQDK
;
A
#
# COMPACT_ATOMS: atom_id res chain seq x y z
N PRO A 1 -3.23 4.55 11.48
CA PRO A 1 -2.96 4.06 10.12
C PRO A 1 -3.91 3.00 9.58
N GLU A 2 -4.61 2.24 10.44
CA GLU A 2 -5.50 1.20 9.93
C GLU A 2 -6.66 1.77 9.10
N GLU A 3 -7.17 2.93 9.47
CA GLU A 3 -8.22 3.57 8.68
C GLU A 3 -7.71 3.96 7.30
N ILE A 4 -6.46 4.40 7.23
CA ILE A 4 -5.84 4.77 5.95
C ILE A 4 -5.63 3.50 5.13
N GLU A 5 -5.19 2.43 5.76
CA GLU A 5 -4.98 1.14 5.10
C GLU A 5 -6.29 0.61 4.53
N ASP A 6 -7.39 0.73 5.27
CA ASP A 6 -8.69 0.27 4.80
C ASP A 6 -9.11 1.03 3.53
N LYS A 7 -8.89 2.35 3.50
CA LYS A 7 -9.19 3.14 2.32
C LYS A 7 -8.34 2.71 1.14
N LEU A 8 -7.05 2.50 1.39
CA LEU A 8 -6.10 2.10 0.34
C LEU A 8 -6.45 0.73 -0.22
N ASN A 9 -6.81 -0.21 0.64
CA ASN A 9 -7.16 -1.57 0.22
C ASN A 9 -8.39 -1.63 -0.67
N ASN A 10 -9.21 -0.58 -0.69
CA ASN A 10 -10.39 -0.52 -1.56
C ASN A 10 -10.08 0.08 -2.93
N LEU A 11 -8.85 0.50 -3.17
CA LEU A 11 -8.46 1.07 -4.46
C LEU A 11 -8.03 -0.03 -5.44
N SER A 12 -7.94 0.36 -6.72
CA SER A 12 -7.71 -0.59 -7.82
C SER A 12 -6.40 -1.35 -7.68
N MET A 13 -6.46 -2.67 -7.83
CA MET A 13 -5.29 -3.55 -7.88
C MET A 13 -4.44 -3.57 -6.60
N VAL A 14 -5.01 -3.16 -5.47
CA VAL A 14 -4.33 -3.25 -4.18
C VAL A 14 -4.75 -4.55 -3.51
N LEU A 15 -3.80 -5.47 -3.30
CA LEU A 15 -4.06 -6.72 -2.60
C LEU A 15 -3.91 -6.53 -1.09
N GLU A 16 -2.79 -5.93 -0.68
CA GLU A 16 -2.50 -5.65 0.72
C GLU A 16 -1.77 -4.33 0.81
N SER A 17 -1.89 -3.67 1.96
CA SER A 17 -1.16 -2.44 2.20
C SER A 17 -0.81 -2.31 3.67
N LEU A 18 0.22 -1.53 3.94
CA LEU A 18 0.67 -1.22 5.29
C LEU A 18 1.15 0.23 5.30
N ILE A 19 0.63 1.00 6.24
CA ILE A 19 1.07 2.39 6.41
C ILE A 19 1.97 2.47 7.63
N ILE A 20 3.17 2.99 7.43
CA ILE A 20 4.12 3.17 8.53
C ILE A 20 4.55 4.62 8.60
N GLU A 21 4.98 5.04 9.79
CA GLU A 21 5.55 6.35 9.98
C GLU A 21 7.06 6.26 9.98
N SER A 22 7.70 7.11 9.19
CA SER A 22 9.14 7.14 9.09
C SER A 22 9.60 8.59 9.08
N LYS A 23 10.38 8.97 10.06
CA LYS A 23 10.97 10.32 10.15
C LYS A 23 9.91 11.44 10.06
N GLY A 24 8.77 11.22 10.69
CA GLY A 24 7.71 12.21 10.74
C GLY A 24 6.79 12.23 9.55
N VAL A 25 6.97 11.35 8.58
CA VAL A 25 6.10 11.25 7.40
C VAL A 25 5.54 9.84 7.28
N LEU A 26 4.43 9.72 6.57
CA LEU A 26 3.82 8.41 6.33
C LEU A 26 4.35 7.80 5.04
N LYS A 27 4.57 6.50 5.09
CA LYS A 27 5.01 5.71 3.94
C LYS A 27 4.03 4.57 3.74
N ALA A 28 3.63 4.35 2.49
CA ALA A 28 2.76 3.23 2.13
C ALA A 28 3.59 2.11 1.54
N LEU A 29 3.41 0.91 2.10
CA LEU A 29 3.96 -0.31 1.51
C LEU A 29 2.77 -1.03 0.89
N ILE A 30 2.80 -1.28 -0.41
CA ILE A 30 1.68 -1.88 -1.12
C ILE A 30 2.13 -3.15 -1.83
N VAL A 31 1.32 -4.20 -1.69
CA VAL A 31 1.44 -5.40 -2.50
C VAL A 31 0.31 -5.33 -3.53
N PRO A 32 0.63 -5.08 -4.81
CA PRO A 32 -0.40 -5.08 -5.84
C PRO A 32 -0.99 -6.47 -6.07
N ASP A 33 -2.18 -6.51 -6.64
CA ASP A 33 -2.81 -7.76 -7.01
C ASP A 33 -2.25 -8.24 -8.35
N TYR A 34 -1.12 -8.91 -8.28
CA TYR A 34 -0.41 -9.36 -9.48
C TYR A 34 -1.20 -10.38 -10.29
N ASP A 35 -2.02 -11.20 -9.63
CA ASP A 35 -2.84 -12.19 -10.33
C ASP A 35 -3.89 -11.50 -11.20
N SER A 36 -4.57 -10.51 -10.67
CA SER A 36 -5.54 -9.74 -11.43
C SER A 36 -4.88 -8.95 -12.55
N ALA A 37 -3.71 -8.37 -12.27
CA ALA A 37 -2.95 -7.64 -13.28
C ALA A 37 -2.57 -8.55 -14.44
N ALA A 38 -2.14 -9.77 -14.15
CA ALA A 38 -1.79 -10.73 -15.20
C ALA A 38 -3.01 -11.09 -16.04
N LYS A 39 -4.16 -11.28 -15.43
CA LYS A 39 -5.40 -11.59 -16.14
C LYS A 39 -5.83 -10.47 -17.06
N GLU A 40 -5.55 -9.23 -16.68
CA GLU A 40 -5.93 -8.06 -17.48
C GLU A 40 -4.81 -7.56 -18.38
N ASN A 41 -3.71 -8.29 -18.46
CA ASN A 41 -2.55 -7.94 -19.28
C ASN A 41 -1.95 -6.59 -18.90
N ILE A 42 -1.94 -6.26 -17.60
CA ILE A 42 -1.35 -5.05 -17.09
C ILE A 42 0.12 -5.30 -16.83
N GLY A 43 1.00 -4.55 -17.49
CA GLY A 43 2.44 -4.67 -17.30
C GLY A 43 2.92 -4.01 -16.01
N GLU A 44 4.17 -4.29 -15.63
CA GLU A 44 4.76 -3.77 -14.40
C GLU A 44 4.75 -2.24 -14.33
N GLN A 45 5.10 -1.58 -15.43
CA GLN A 45 5.14 -0.12 -15.45
C GLN A 45 3.75 0.48 -15.27
N GLU A 46 2.76 -0.09 -15.94
CA GLU A 46 1.39 0.37 -15.80
C GLU A 46 0.87 0.14 -14.39
N LEU A 47 1.18 -1.02 -13.82
CA LEU A 47 0.76 -1.35 -12.46
C LEU A 47 1.39 -0.37 -11.45
N HIS A 48 2.67 -0.04 -11.64
CA HIS A 48 3.35 0.93 -10.80
C HIS A 48 2.66 2.29 -10.85
N LYS A 49 2.30 2.73 -12.05
CA LYS A 49 1.59 3.99 -12.24
C LYS A 49 0.23 3.96 -11.56
N MET A 50 -0.48 2.83 -11.65
CA MET A 50 -1.76 2.68 -10.97
C MET A 50 -1.62 2.82 -9.46
N MET A 51 -0.54 2.28 -8.89
CA MET A 51 -0.30 2.41 -7.47
C MET A 51 0.01 3.86 -7.09
N GLU A 52 0.78 4.57 -7.92
CA GLU A 52 1.04 5.99 -7.69
C GLU A 52 -0.26 6.80 -7.73
N ASP A 53 -1.13 6.50 -8.71
CA ASP A 53 -2.43 7.15 -8.81
C ASP A 53 -3.30 6.84 -7.59
N ASN A 54 -3.22 5.61 -7.08
CA ASN A 54 -3.94 5.23 -5.88
C ASN A 54 -3.51 6.06 -4.67
N ILE A 55 -2.22 6.35 -4.55
CA ILE A 55 -1.74 7.21 -3.46
C ILE A 55 -2.26 8.63 -3.62
N LYS A 56 -2.31 9.15 -4.83
CA LYS A 56 -2.89 10.47 -5.07
C LYS A 56 -4.36 10.52 -4.68
N THR A 57 -5.11 9.49 -5.06
CA THR A 57 -6.52 9.37 -4.69
C THR A 57 -6.68 9.28 -3.18
N LEU A 58 -5.87 8.44 -2.53
CA LEU A 58 -5.90 8.30 -1.09
C LEU A 58 -5.68 9.64 -0.40
N ASN A 59 -4.72 10.40 -0.88
CA ASN A 59 -4.37 11.69 -0.27
C ASN A 59 -5.50 12.73 -0.39
N THR A 60 -6.45 12.51 -1.28
CA THR A 60 -7.64 13.38 -1.36
C THR A 60 -8.71 12.98 -0.34
N MET A 61 -8.60 11.78 0.22
CA MET A 61 -9.61 11.23 1.13
C MET A 61 -9.23 11.32 2.60
N VAL A 62 -8.00 11.75 2.90
CA VAL A 62 -7.49 11.81 4.27
C VAL A 62 -7.17 13.24 4.65
N ALA A 63 -7.08 13.49 5.97
CA ALA A 63 -6.69 14.81 6.47
C ALA A 63 -5.26 15.12 6.04
N SER A 64 -4.93 16.41 5.96
CA SER A 64 -3.61 16.83 5.47
C SER A 64 -2.45 16.23 6.25
N TYR A 65 -2.61 16.04 7.56
CA TYR A 65 -1.57 15.43 8.38
C TYR A 65 -1.47 13.93 8.22
N GLU A 66 -2.42 13.32 7.51
CA GLU A 66 -2.42 11.88 7.24
C GLU A 66 -1.96 11.55 5.83
N ARG A 67 -1.49 12.53 5.08
CA ARG A 67 -1.05 12.29 3.70
C ARG A 67 0.16 11.39 3.66
N VAL A 68 0.13 10.47 2.71
CA VAL A 68 1.24 9.56 2.46
C VAL A 68 2.27 10.28 1.59
N ALA A 69 3.51 10.35 2.08
CA ALA A 69 4.58 11.05 1.38
C ALA A 69 5.40 10.12 0.48
N HIS A 70 5.47 8.83 0.83
CA HIS A 70 6.29 7.87 0.09
C HIS A 70 5.50 6.61 -0.21
N LEU A 71 5.87 5.95 -1.30
CA LEU A 71 5.27 4.70 -1.74
C LEU A 71 6.36 3.69 -2.03
N GLU A 72 6.19 2.48 -1.52
CA GLU A 72 7.06 1.37 -1.88
C GLU A 72 6.17 0.20 -2.33
N ILE A 73 6.47 -0.34 -3.50
CA ILE A 73 5.71 -1.46 -4.07
C ILE A 73 6.49 -2.75 -3.80
N LEU A 74 5.82 -3.71 -3.18
CA LEU A 74 6.42 -4.99 -2.83
C LEU A 74 6.01 -6.06 -3.83
N LYS A 75 6.87 -7.05 -4.03
CA LYS A 75 6.63 -8.13 -4.99
C LYS A 75 5.99 -9.36 -4.38
N SER A 76 5.98 -9.45 -3.06
CA SER A 76 5.40 -10.59 -2.36
C SER A 76 4.59 -10.12 -1.18
N GLU A 77 3.68 -10.98 -0.71
CA GLU A 77 2.80 -10.64 0.39
C GLU A 77 3.58 -10.40 1.68
N PHE A 78 2.97 -9.60 2.57
CA PHE A 78 3.54 -9.35 3.89
C PHE A 78 3.59 -10.63 4.71
N GLU A 79 4.58 -10.73 5.59
CA GLU A 79 4.60 -11.82 6.57
C GLU A 79 3.51 -11.58 7.60
N LYS A 80 2.83 -12.64 7.96
CA LYS A 80 1.68 -12.56 8.84
C LYS A 80 1.82 -13.52 10.02
N THR A 81 1.15 -13.15 11.11
CA THR A 81 1.04 -14.04 12.27
C THR A 81 0.07 -15.18 11.95
N PRO A 82 0.00 -16.23 12.79
CA PRO A 82 -1.00 -17.29 12.60
C PRO A 82 -2.44 -16.78 12.52
N LYS A 83 -2.73 -15.60 13.08
CA LYS A 83 -4.05 -14.99 12.99
C LYS A 83 -4.24 -14.15 11.74
N ARG A 84 -3.28 -14.21 10.81
CA ARG A 84 -3.28 -13.46 9.55
C ARG A 84 -3.17 -11.95 9.72
N SER A 85 -2.63 -11.51 10.84
CA SER A 85 -2.32 -10.10 11.05
C SER A 85 -0.91 -9.82 10.53
N ILE A 86 -0.74 -8.70 9.82
CA ILE A 86 0.56 -8.34 9.26
C ILE A 86 1.55 -8.10 10.40
N LYS A 87 2.75 -8.65 10.27
CA LYS A 87 3.83 -8.43 11.24
C LYS A 87 4.44 -7.05 11.01
N ARG A 88 3.78 -6.02 11.52
CA ARG A 88 4.17 -4.63 11.27
C ARG A 88 5.59 -4.31 11.69
N PHE A 89 6.05 -4.94 12.78
CA PHE A 89 7.39 -4.66 13.32
C PHE A 89 8.51 -5.00 12.33
N LEU A 90 8.25 -5.86 11.35
CA LEU A 90 9.25 -6.20 10.34
C LEU A 90 9.44 -5.11 9.29
N TYR A 91 8.46 -4.24 9.16
CA TYR A 91 8.43 -3.25 8.08
C TYR A 91 8.60 -1.81 8.56
N GLN A 92 8.57 -1.59 9.87
CA GLN A 92 8.75 -0.24 10.40
C GLN A 92 10.23 0.15 10.37
N ASP A 93 10.49 1.41 10.05
CA ASP A 93 11.84 1.96 10.12
C ASP A 93 12.29 2.05 11.57
N LYS A 94 13.57 1.79 11.77
CA LYS A 94 14.17 1.84 13.10
C LYS A 94 14.85 3.18 13.34
#